data_55c028823642ff292c82a8a7456480a9
#
_entry.id   55c028823642ff292c82a8a7456480a9
#
_cell.length_a   1.000
_cell.length_b   1.000
_cell.length_c   1.000
_cell.angle_alpha   90.00
_cell.angle_beta   90.00
_cell.angle_gamma   90.00
#
_symmetry.space_group_name_H-M   'P 1'
#
loop_
_entity.id
_entity.type
_entity.pdbx_description
1 polymer ?
#
loop_
_entity_poly.entity_id
_entity_poly.type
_entity_poly.pdbx_seq_one_letter_code
_entity_poly.pdbx_strand_id
1 'polypeptide(L)'
;LRLKSYRSNGGLIAEFESEEKHQAFHGVINGGIIGSLIDCHGNWTAAIAIMDKNGWEKPQCTVTAQYEVKLKRPTPFGKKLKLNSRVLALQEDRAEVIIELKAGGKTCATGRGLFVAVKEGHPAYHRWH
;
A
#
# COMPACT_ATOMS: atom_id res chain seq x y z
N LEU A 1 -4.15 -8.03 -7.64
CA LEU A 1 -2.94 -8.41 -6.91
C LEU A 1 -3.30 -8.95 -5.54
N ARG A 2 -2.69 -10.05 -5.16
CA ARG A 2 -2.94 -10.67 -3.86
C ARG A 2 -1.87 -10.24 -2.87
N LEU A 3 -2.25 -9.38 -1.92
CA LEU A 3 -1.39 -8.98 -0.83
C LEU A 3 -1.97 -9.45 0.48
N LYS A 4 -1.12 -10.01 1.33
CA LYS A 4 -1.46 -10.29 2.73
C LYS A 4 -0.70 -9.29 3.59
N SER A 5 -1.44 -8.50 4.36
CA SER A 5 -0.85 -7.48 5.20
C SER A 5 -0.94 -7.89 6.67
N TYR A 6 0.12 -7.63 7.41
CA TYR A 6 0.23 -7.93 8.83
C TYR A 6 0.57 -6.67 9.60
N ARG A 7 0.04 -6.56 10.81
CA ARG A 7 0.37 -5.43 11.68
C ARG A 7 1.84 -5.51 12.11
N SER A 8 2.49 -4.34 12.14
CA SER A 8 3.84 -4.17 12.61
C SER A 8 3.90 -2.84 13.39
N ASN A 9 5.01 -2.56 14.06
CA ASN A 9 5.18 -1.34 14.85
C ASN A 9 4.87 -0.08 14.04
N GLY A 10 3.72 0.54 14.30
CA GLY A 10 3.30 1.78 13.67
C GLY A 10 2.83 1.65 12.22
N GLY A 11 2.64 0.45 11.70
CA GLY A 11 2.20 0.26 10.32
C GLY A 11 1.87 -1.17 9.98
N LEU A 12 2.00 -1.51 8.70
CA LEU A 12 1.72 -2.85 8.18
C LEU A 12 2.90 -3.37 7.35
N ILE A 13 3.04 -4.68 7.32
CA ILE A 13 4.00 -5.38 6.47
C ILE A 13 3.22 -6.29 5.52
N ALA A 14 3.63 -6.34 4.26
CA ALA A 14 3.08 -7.28 3.28
C ALA A 14 4.18 -7.94 2.50
N GLU A 15 3.89 -9.11 1.96
CA GLU A 15 4.79 -9.85 1.08
C GLU A 15 4.09 -10.14 -0.24
N PHE A 16 4.84 -10.10 -1.33
CA PHE A 16 4.31 -10.34 -2.67
C PHE A 16 5.30 -11.16 -3.49
N GLU A 17 4.76 -12.16 -4.18
CA GLU A 17 5.52 -12.95 -5.16
C GLU A 17 5.01 -12.61 -6.55
N SER A 18 5.92 -12.17 -7.42
CA SER A 18 5.55 -11.78 -8.77
C SER A 18 5.39 -13.01 -9.69
N GLU A 19 4.51 -12.84 -10.68
CA GLU A 19 4.31 -13.83 -11.76
C GLU A 19 4.92 -13.28 -13.05
N GLU A 20 5.12 -14.14 -14.04
CA GLU A 20 5.72 -13.74 -15.34
C GLU A 20 5.00 -12.55 -15.97
N LYS A 21 3.68 -12.49 -15.86
CA LYS A 21 2.88 -11.39 -16.41
C LYS A 21 3.16 -10.03 -15.78
N HIS A 22 3.84 -9.99 -14.64
CA HIS A 22 4.18 -8.76 -13.94
C HIS A 22 5.46 -8.11 -14.43
N GLN A 23 6.16 -8.73 -15.37
CA GLN A 23 7.43 -8.22 -15.88
C GLN A 23 7.23 -7.15 -16.95
N ALA A 24 8.05 -6.09 -16.89
CA ALA A 24 8.17 -5.10 -17.96
C ALA A 24 9.02 -5.67 -19.09
N PHE A 25 10.16 -6.25 -18.71
CA PHE A 25 11.05 -7.02 -19.58
C PHE A 25 11.69 -8.10 -18.71
N HIS A 26 12.37 -9.05 -19.36
CA HIS A 26 12.86 -10.24 -18.67
C HIS A 26 13.62 -9.91 -17.38
N GLY A 27 13.18 -10.47 -16.28
CA GLY A 27 13.82 -10.32 -14.97
C GLY A 27 13.48 -9.08 -14.17
N VAL A 28 12.66 -8.17 -14.72
CA VAL A 28 12.32 -6.90 -14.07
C VAL A 28 10.81 -6.69 -13.96
N ILE A 29 10.34 -6.35 -12.79
CA ILE A 29 8.92 -6.08 -12.50
C ILE A 29 8.49 -4.77 -13.15
N ASN A 30 7.29 -4.76 -13.73
CA ASN A 30 6.67 -3.58 -14.32
C ASN A 30 6.45 -2.50 -13.28
N GLY A 31 6.80 -1.24 -13.62
CA GLY A 31 6.64 -0.09 -12.72
C GLY A 31 5.18 0.16 -12.33
N GLY A 32 4.23 -0.13 -13.22
CA GLY A 32 2.81 -0.03 -12.90
C GLY A 32 2.37 -1.02 -11.84
N ILE A 33 2.94 -2.22 -11.84
CA ILE A 33 2.70 -3.22 -10.80
C ILE A 33 3.26 -2.74 -9.47
N ILE A 34 4.46 -2.18 -9.47
CA ILE A 34 5.08 -1.61 -8.26
C ILE A 34 4.20 -0.50 -7.69
N GLY A 35 3.73 0.42 -8.53
CA GLY A 35 2.83 1.48 -8.12
C GLY A 35 1.54 0.96 -7.52
N SER A 36 0.95 -0.07 -8.14
CA SER A 36 -0.28 -0.71 -7.62
C SER A 36 -0.06 -1.36 -6.27
N LEU A 37 1.07 -2.03 -6.06
CA LEU A 37 1.40 -2.64 -4.77
C LEU A 37 1.53 -1.57 -3.68
N ILE A 38 2.21 -0.48 -3.97
CA ILE A 38 2.41 0.64 -3.04
C ILE A 38 1.07 1.29 -2.70
N ASP A 39 0.24 1.55 -3.71
CA ASP A 39 -1.08 2.16 -3.51
C ASP A 39 -1.99 1.25 -2.68
N CYS A 40 -2.09 -0.02 -3.04
CA CYS A 40 -2.93 -0.97 -2.30
C CYS A 40 -2.49 -1.12 -0.85
N HIS A 41 -1.20 -1.29 -0.61
CA HIS A 41 -0.69 -1.46 0.74
C HIS A 41 -0.84 -0.19 1.56
N GLY A 42 -0.56 0.96 0.97
CA GLY A 42 -0.73 2.26 1.62
C GLY A 42 -2.18 2.54 1.98
N ASN A 43 -3.09 2.24 1.06
CA ASN A 43 -4.52 2.41 1.28
C ASN A 43 -5.01 1.55 2.44
N TRP A 44 -4.58 0.28 2.48
CA TRP A 44 -4.95 -0.62 3.59
C TRP A 44 -4.37 -0.15 4.92
N THR A 45 -3.12 0.31 4.93
CA THR A 45 -2.48 0.87 6.12
C THR A 45 -3.28 2.05 6.67
N ALA A 46 -3.71 2.95 5.79
CA ALA A 46 -4.51 4.12 6.16
C ALA A 46 -5.86 3.69 6.74
N ALA A 47 -6.53 2.74 6.09
CA ALA A 47 -7.84 2.25 6.54
C ALA A 47 -7.75 1.68 7.96
N ILE A 48 -6.74 0.89 8.25
CA ILE A 48 -6.54 0.28 9.57
C ILE A 48 -6.20 1.36 10.60
N ALA A 49 -5.35 2.32 10.27
CA ALA A 49 -4.97 3.40 11.18
C ALA A 49 -6.17 4.28 11.54
N ILE A 50 -7.00 4.62 10.55
CA ILE A 50 -8.21 5.42 10.77
C ILE A 50 -9.21 4.65 11.62
N MET A 51 -9.38 3.35 11.34
CA MET A 51 -10.24 2.46 12.13
C MET A 51 -9.80 2.44 13.59
N ASP A 52 -8.51 2.25 13.85
CA ASP A 52 -7.96 2.19 15.21
C ASP A 52 -8.15 3.53 15.94
N LYS A 53 -7.91 4.64 15.26
CA LYS A 53 -8.06 5.97 15.85
C LYS A 53 -9.50 6.24 16.30
N ASN A 54 -10.48 5.78 15.54
CA ASN A 54 -11.89 6.00 15.80
C ASN A 54 -12.54 4.91 16.66
N GLY A 55 -11.80 3.86 16.97
CA GLY A 55 -12.33 2.73 17.74
C GLY A 55 -13.36 1.90 16.98
N TRP A 56 -13.31 1.90 15.66
CA TRP A 56 -14.23 1.13 14.83
C TRP A 56 -13.84 -0.35 14.81
N GLU A 57 -14.85 -1.21 14.72
CA GLU A 57 -14.63 -2.66 14.61
C GLU A 57 -14.22 -3.10 13.21
N LYS A 58 -14.62 -2.33 12.19
CA LYS A 58 -14.34 -2.63 10.79
C LYS A 58 -13.74 -1.40 10.10
N PRO A 59 -12.82 -1.60 9.16
CA PRO A 59 -12.32 -0.48 8.38
C PRO A 59 -13.40 0.04 7.45
N GLN A 60 -13.48 1.37 7.33
CA GLN A 60 -14.30 1.98 6.29
C GLN A 60 -13.50 2.02 4.99
N CYS A 61 -14.21 2.10 3.87
CA CYS A 61 -13.58 2.24 2.59
C CYS A 61 -12.76 3.53 2.55
N THR A 62 -11.51 3.42 2.16
CA THR A 62 -10.64 4.58 1.92
C THR A 62 -10.33 4.69 0.44
N VAL A 63 -10.18 5.91 -0.03
CA VAL A 63 -9.79 6.20 -1.40
C VAL A 63 -8.45 6.93 -1.42
N THR A 64 -7.70 6.73 -2.49
CA THR A 64 -6.43 7.40 -2.70
C THR A 64 -6.71 8.81 -3.23
N ALA A 65 -6.42 9.82 -2.41
CA ALA A 65 -6.54 11.21 -2.84
C ALA A 65 -5.32 11.65 -3.65
N GLN A 66 -4.15 11.17 -3.26
CA GLN A 66 -2.89 11.51 -3.92
C GLN A 66 -1.86 10.46 -3.53
N TYR A 67 -0.99 10.08 -4.47
CA TYR A 67 0.18 9.28 -4.12
C TYR A 67 1.33 9.55 -5.08
N GLU A 68 2.53 9.32 -4.58
CA GLU A 68 3.77 9.51 -5.29
C GLU A 68 4.61 8.25 -5.14
N VAL A 69 5.24 7.81 -6.20
CA VAL A 69 6.11 6.63 -6.20
C VAL A 69 7.45 7.02 -6.79
N LYS A 70 8.52 6.64 -6.10
CA LYS A 70 9.89 6.82 -6.59
C LYS A 70 10.50 5.44 -6.83
N LEU A 71 10.89 5.18 -8.05
CA LEU A 71 11.57 3.95 -8.42
C LEU A 71 13.08 4.17 -8.23
N LYS A 72 13.63 3.51 -7.23
CA LYS A 72 15.04 3.70 -6.84
C LYS A 72 16.01 2.81 -7.62
N ARG A 73 15.58 1.60 -7.92
CA ARG A 73 16.34 0.59 -8.67
C ARG A 73 15.39 -0.42 -9.30
N PRO A 74 15.83 -1.15 -10.34
CA PRO A 74 14.99 -2.19 -10.90
C PRO A 74 14.57 -3.20 -9.85
N THR A 75 13.28 -3.57 -9.84
CA THR A 75 12.76 -4.57 -8.92
C THR A 75 12.86 -5.94 -9.58
N PRO A 76 13.63 -6.88 -9.02
CA PRO A 76 13.87 -8.16 -9.66
C PRO A 76 12.65 -9.06 -9.62
N PHE A 77 12.41 -9.75 -10.73
CA PHE A 77 11.44 -10.84 -10.80
C PHE A 77 12.02 -12.08 -10.11
N GLY A 78 11.16 -12.85 -9.47
CA GLY A 78 11.55 -14.10 -8.85
C GLY A 78 12.02 -14.02 -7.40
N LYS A 79 12.14 -12.81 -6.88
CA LYS A 79 12.43 -12.60 -5.45
C LYS A 79 11.17 -12.15 -4.72
N LYS A 80 11.01 -12.62 -3.49
CA LYS A 80 9.91 -12.17 -2.64
C LYS A 80 10.08 -10.69 -2.35
N LEU A 81 9.02 -9.93 -2.58
CA LEU A 81 8.99 -8.49 -2.32
C LEU A 81 8.37 -8.26 -0.96
N LYS A 82 8.94 -7.34 -0.19
CA LYS A 82 8.40 -6.92 1.11
C LYS A 82 8.01 -5.47 1.03
N LEU A 83 6.79 -5.18 1.49
CA LEU A 83 6.29 -3.81 1.61
C LEU A 83 6.16 -3.49 3.09
N ASN A 84 6.78 -2.39 3.50
CA ASN A 84 6.63 -1.85 4.85
C ASN A 84 5.96 -0.51 4.73
N SER A 85 5.02 -0.23 5.62
CA SER A 85 4.34 1.06 5.65
C SER A 85 4.28 1.60 7.06
N ARG A 86 4.23 2.92 7.16
CA ARG A 86 3.99 3.63 8.44
C ARG A 86 3.16 4.86 8.20
N VAL A 87 2.41 5.23 9.22
CA VAL A 87 1.60 6.44 9.18
C VAL A 87 2.48 7.63 9.53
N LEU A 88 2.50 8.66 8.66
CA LEU A 88 3.19 9.92 8.91
C LEU A 88 2.31 10.91 9.63
N ALA A 89 1.04 11.00 9.24
CA ALA A 89 0.07 11.92 9.81
C ALA A 89 -1.30 11.26 9.81
N LEU A 90 -2.05 11.44 10.87
CA LEU A 90 -3.33 10.78 11.06
C LEU A 90 -4.36 11.76 11.58
N GLN A 91 -5.50 11.84 10.88
CA GLN A 91 -6.70 12.57 11.28
C GLN A 91 -7.86 11.61 11.36
N GLU A 92 -9.04 12.08 11.78
CA GLU A 92 -10.20 11.23 11.95
C GLU A 92 -10.67 10.54 10.66
N ASP A 93 -10.49 11.18 9.52
CA ASP A 93 -10.97 10.69 8.23
C ASP A 93 -9.88 10.48 7.20
N ARG A 94 -8.63 10.73 7.53
CA ARG A 94 -7.53 10.61 6.57
C ARG A 94 -6.21 10.28 7.22
N ALA A 95 -5.34 9.68 6.44
CA ALA A 95 -3.99 9.35 6.88
C ALA A 95 -3.01 9.54 5.74
N GLU A 96 -1.84 10.07 6.08
CA GLU A 96 -0.70 10.13 5.18
C GLU A 96 0.24 9.00 5.55
N VAL A 97 0.61 8.18 4.56
CA VAL A 97 1.35 6.95 4.77
C VAL A 97 2.59 6.94 3.89
N ILE A 98 3.70 6.49 4.45
CA ILE A 98 4.90 6.18 3.66
C ILE A 98 5.03 4.67 3.52
N ILE A 99 5.49 4.24 2.35
CA ILE A 99 5.61 2.84 2.00
C ILE A 99 6.99 2.59 1.41
N GLU A 100 7.60 1.47 1.76
CA GLU A 100 8.87 1.04 1.21
C GLU A 100 8.72 -0.36 0.63
N LEU A 101 9.21 -0.56 -0.59
CA LEU A 101 9.24 -1.86 -1.23
C LEU A 101 10.68 -2.35 -1.33
N LYS A 102 10.93 -3.53 -0.78
CA LYS A 102 12.27 -4.13 -0.74
C LYS A 102 12.29 -5.49 -1.42
N ALA A 103 13.40 -5.79 -2.05
CA ALA A 103 13.72 -7.11 -2.59
C ALA A 103 15.12 -7.49 -2.13
N GLY A 104 15.26 -8.63 -1.45
CA GLY A 104 16.56 -9.09 -0.96
C GLY A 104 17.24 -8.11 -0.02
N GLY A 105 16.48 -7.39 0.80
CA GLY A 105 17.02 -6.42 1.74
C GLY A 105 17.36 -5.06 1.14
N LYS A 106 17.15 -4.87 -0.16
CA LYS A 106 17.44 -3.61 -0.84
C LYS A 106 16.16 -2.88 -1.19
N THR A 107 16.11 -1.57 -0.91
CA THR A 107 14.96 -0.72 -1.25
C THR A 107 14.92 -0.49 -2.76
N CYS A 108 13.87 -0.97 -3.41
CA CYS A 108 13.68 -0.81 -4.85
C CYS A 108 12.77 0.35 -5.18
N ALA A 109 11.81 0.65 -4.31
CA ALA A 109 10.87 1.75 -4.51
C ALA A 109 10.39 2.30 -3.18
N THR A 110 9.99 3.56 -3.18
CA THR A 110 9.34 4.20 -2.04
C THR A 110 8.08 4.89 -2.51
N GLY A 111 7.12 5.03 -1.62
CA GLY A 111 5.88 5.70 -1.91
C GLY A 111 5.40 6.55 -0.75
N ARG A 112 4.57 7.52 -1.06
CA ARG A 112 3.91 8.38 -0.09
C ARG A 112 2.51 8.67 -0.61
N GLY A 113 1.50 8.50 0.22
CA GLY A 113 0.13 8.70 -0.20
C GLY A 113 -0.73 9.34 0.87
N LEU A 114 -1.75 10.04 0.40
CA LEU A 114 -2.83 10.55 1.23
C LEU A 114 -4.08 9.76 0.91
N PHE A 115 -4.66 9.14 1.92
CA PHE A 115 -5.82 8.27 1.79
C PHE A 115 -6.93 8.78 2.70
N VAL A 116 -8.15 8.84 2.17
CA VAL A 116 -9.29 9.46 2.85
C VAL A 116 -10.42 8.43 3.00
N ALA A 117 -10.95 8.30 4.23
CA ALA A 117 -12.12 7.48 4.49
C ALA A 117 -13.35 8.15 3.87
N VAL A 118 -14.17 7.38 3.17
CA VAL A 118 -15.36 7.90 2.52
C VAL A 118 -16.60 7.52 3.31
N LYS A 119 -17.57 8.44 3.30
CA LYS A 119 -18.84 8.26 4.01
C LYS A 119 -19.87 7.58 3.13
N GLU A 120 -20.94 7.08 3.77
CA GLU A 120 -22.10 6.57 3.06
C GLU A 120 -22.60 7.60 2.05
N GLY A 121 -22.95 7.14 0.85
CA GLY A 121 -23.33 8.01 -0.25
C GLY A 121 -22.21 8.29 -1.24
N HIS A 122 -20.97 8.05 -0.88
CA HIS A 122 -19.85 8.18 -1.82
C HIS A 122 -19.83 6.96 -2.75
N PRO A 123 -19.56 7.13 -4.06
CA PRO A 123 -19.54 6.01 -5.01
C PRO A 123 -18.63 4.83 -4.61
N ALA A 124 -17.56 5.10 -3.87
CA ALA A 124 -16.61 4.06 -3.45
C ALA A 124 -16.96 3.41 -2.10
N TYR A 125 -18.01 3.87 -1.42
CA TYR A 125 -18.32 3.45 -0.05
C TYR A 125 -18.48 1.93 0.12
N HIS A 126 -19.08 1.28 -0.84
CA HIS A 126 -19.34 -0.17 -0.78
C HIS A 126 -18.23 -1.04 -1.36
N ARG A 127 -17.11 -0.45 -1.78
CA ARG A 127 -16.05 -1.19 -2.46
C ARG A 127 -15.45 -2.32 -1.60
N TRP A 128 -15.45 -2.15 -0.27
CA TRP A 128 -14.86 -3.10 0.66
C TRP A 128 -15.90 -3.84 1.52
N HIS A 129 -17.16 -3.73 1.17
CA HIS A 129 -18.27 -4.33 1.91
C HIS A 129 -18.88 -5.52 1.18
#